data_03ad37bcbcb5ea428d244537c1e2781a
#
_entry.id   03ad37bcbcb5ea428d244537c1e2781a
#
_cell.length_a   1.000
_cell.length_b   1.000
_cell.length_c   1.000
_cell.angle_alpha   90.00
_cell.angle_beta   90.00
_cell.angle_gamma   90.00
#
_symmetry.space_group_name_H-M   'P 1'
#
loop_
_entity.id
_entity.type
_entity.pdbx_description
1 polymer ?
#
loop_
_entity_poly.entity_id
_entity_poly.type
_entity_poly.pdbx_seq_one_letter_code
_entity_poly.pdbx_strand_id
1 'polypeptide(L)'
;MFYNVENLFDCRHDSLKEDREFLPDGEKKWTPARYWRKLDALSKVVAAVGEERLPDLVGLCEVENDSVLFDLTRRSSLRALGYRYVATHSPDVRGIDVALLYQPGSFRLLESHEIPVPSAEAGFRPTRNVLYVKGEVLSGDTLHVLVCHLPSRLGATRVSRRYRMLAARTVRAVADSLRTATSDARILWMGDFNADVEDRVFREVVFPYFREPGLSPFCADGVKG
;
A
#
# COMPACT_ATOMS: atom_id res chain seq x y z
N MET A 1 -3.11 -7.59 7.43
CA MET A 1 -2.45 -6.40 8.04
C MET A 1 -2.23 -5.34 6.98
N PHE A 2 -2.34 -4.04 7.33
CA PHE A 2 -1.82 -2.92 6.53
C PHE A 2 -0.93 -2.04 7.40
N TYR A 3 0.18 -1.51 6.83
CA TYR A 3 1.13 -0.69 7.57
C TYR A 3 1.80 0.36 6.67
N ASN A 4 1.72 1.65 7.04
CA ASN A 4 2.54 2.69 6.47
C ASN A 4 3.92 2.63 7.14
N VAL A 5 4.97 2.35 6.35
CA VAL A 5 6.33 2.15 6.87
C VAL A 5 7.12 3.46 7.01
N GLU A 6 6.48 4.61 6.76
CA GLU A 6 7.08 5.95 6.95
C GLU A 6 8.43 6.12 6.23
N ASN A 7 8.40 6.08 4.90
CA ASN A 7 9.57 6.30 4.04
C ASN A 7 10.69 5.25 4.26
N LEU A 8 10.44 4.03 3.79
CA LEU A 8 11.45 2.98 3.75
C LEU A 8 12.31 3.14 2.50
N PHE A 9 13.36 3.92 2.61
CA PHE A 9 14.37 4.13 1.58
C PHE A 9 15.61 3.30 1.85
N ASP A 10 16.31 2.90 0.79
CA ASP A 10 17.69 2.43 0.91
C ASP A 10 18.67 3.62 1.12
N CYS A 11 19.96 3.40 1.02
CA CYS A 11 20.95 4.46 1.20
C CYS A 11 21.60 4.91 -0.13
N ARG A 12 20.94 4.66 -1.26
CA ARG A 12 21.43 4.93 -2.60
C ARG A 12 20.53 5.95 -3.29
N HIS A 13 21.13 6.86 -4.04
CA HIS A 13 20.39 7.87 -4.77
C HIS A 13 19.81 7.30 -6.07
N ASP A 14 18.51 7.45 -6.27
CA ASP A 14 17.86 7.31 -7.58
C ASP A 14 17.82 8.68 -8.27
N SER A 15 18.56 8.80 -9.37
CA SER A 15 18.68 10.05 -10.14
C SER A 15 17.35 10.54 -10.72
N LEU A 16 16.31 9.69 -10.77
CA LEU A 16 14.98 10.01 -11.27
C LEU A 16 14.00 10.44 -10.16
N LYS A 17 14.45 10.44 -8.88
CA LYS A 17 13.61 10.68 -7.71
C LYS A 17 14.18 11.77 -6.81
N GLU A 18 13.30 12.35 -6.01
CA GLU A 18 13.63 13.37 -5.00
C GLU A 18 13.90 12.69 -3.64
N ASP A 19 14.91 11.83 -3.58
CA ASP A 19 15.25 10.98 -2.43
C ASP A 19 16.46 11.45 -1.61
N ARG A 20 17.10 12.57 -2.02
CA ARG A 20 18.36 13.05 -1.43
C ARG A 20 18.33 13.25 0.08
N GLU A 21 17.17 13.55 0.66
CA GLU A 21 17.02 13.68 2.12
C GLU A 21 17.29 12.35 2.86
N PHE A 22 17.08 11.19 2.17
CA PHE A 22 17.28 9.84 2.69
C PHE A 22 18.65 9.23 2.36
N LEU A 23 19.66 10.08 2.11
CA LEU A 23 21.04 9.63 1.94
C LEU A 23 21.83 9.78 3.26
N PRO A 24 22.98 9.09 3.39
CA PRO A 24 23.83 9.21 4.58
C PRO A 24 24.33 10.64 4.85
N ASP A 25 24.55 11.43 3.80
CA ASP A 25 24.91 12.85 3.84
C ASP A 25 23.71 13.80 3.74
N GLY A 26 22.51 13.27 3.46
CA GLY A 26 21.28 14.02 3.35
C GLY A 26 20.74 14.55 4.69
N GLU A 27 19.62 15.28 4.63
CA GLU A 27 19.00 15.90 5.81
C GLU A 27 18.67 14.89 6.91
N LYS A 28 18.11 13.75 6.55
CA LYS A 28 17.70 12.69 7.50
C LYS A 28 18.88 11.90 8.06
N LYS A 29 20.11 12.10 7.54
CA LYS A 29 21.29 11.30 7.92
C LYS A 29 20.98 9.81 7.89
N TRP A 30 20.43 9.36 6.76
CA TRP A 30 19.89 8.01 6.59
C TRP A 30 21.03 7.02 6.30
N THR A 31 21.71 6.57 7.36
CA THR A 31 22.85 5.66 7.26
C THR A 31 22.42 4.19 7.10
N PRO A 32 23.29 3.31 6.56
CA PRO A 32 23.02 1.88 6.49
C PRO A 32 22.63 1.27 7.84
N ALA A 33 23.23 1.72 8.94
CA ALA A 33 22.87 1.23 10.27
C ALA A 33 21.42 1.60 10.67
N ARG A 34 20.94 2.79 10.29
CA ARG A 34 19.55 3.20 10.51
C ARG A 34 18.58 2.41 9.61
N TYR A 35 18.95 2.20 8.37
CA TYR A 35 18.19 1.40 7.41
C TYR A 35 17.97 -0.01 7.93
N TRP A 36 19.03 -0.73 8.28
CA TRP A 36 18.90 -2.12 8.78
C TRP A 36 18.14 -2.20 10.11
N ARG A 37 18.34 -1.23 11.01
CA ARG A 37 17.54 -1.15 12.23
C ARG A 37 16.05 -1.00 11.95
N LYS A 38 15.68 -0.20 10.93
CA LYS A 38 14.28 -0.05 10.52
C LYS A 38 13.73 -1.33 9.93
N LEU A 39 14.47 -2.03 9.08
CA LEU A 39 14.04 -3.33 8.54
C LEU A 39 13.80 -4.36 9.66
N ASP A 40 14.67 -4.40 10.67
CA ASP A 40 14.48 -5.28 11.83
C ASP A 40 13.28 -4.89 12.68
N ALA A 41 13.03 -3.59 12.87
CA ALA A 41 11.84 -3.10 13.57
C ALA A 41 10.56 -3.48 12.84
N LEU A 42 10.49 -3.26 11.53
CA LEU A 42 9.36 -3.66 10.68
C LEU A 42 9.12 -5.17 10.73
N SER A 43 10.19 -5.96 10.68
CA SER A 43 10.11 -7.41 10.80
C SER A 43 9.46 -7.85 12.11
N LYS A 44 9.82 -7.21 13.21
CA LYS A 44 9.22 -7.47 14.54
C LYS A 44 7.74 -7.11 14.57
N VAL A 45 7.36 -5.97 13.97
CA VAL A 45 5.95 -5.55 13.89
C VAL A 45 5.13 -6.57 13.12
N VAL A 46 5.59 -6.97 11.92
CA VAL A 46 4.88 -7.98 11.12
C VAL A 46 4.74 -9.31 11.85
N ALA A 47 5.79 -9.74 12.54
CA ALA A 47 5.76 -10.98 13.30
C ALA A 47 4.83 -10.93 14.53
N ALA A 48 4.70 -9.75 15.16
CA ALA A 48 3.92 -9.60 16.40
C ALA A 48 2.41 -9.42 16.17
N VAL A 49 2.00 -8.85 15.03
CA VAL A 49 0.57 -8.51 14.79
C VAL A 49 -0.34 -9.73 14.77
N GLY A 50 0.17 -10.87 14.39
CA GLY A 50 -0.63 -12.10 14.28
C GLY A 50 -0.71 -12.92 15.57
N GLU A 51 -0.07 -12.50 16.66
CA GLU A 51 0.05 -13.25 17.91
C GLU A 51 0.47 -14.72 17.68
N GLU A 52 -0.50 -15.64 17.55
CA GLU A 52 -0.25 -17.06 17.33
C GLU A 52 -0.03 -17.43 15.85
N ARG A 53 -0.49 -16.58 14.91
CA ARG A 53 -0.41 -16.85 13.47
C ARG A 53 0.00 -15.61 12.69
N LEU A 54 1.00 -15.77 11.84
CA LEU A 54 1.46 -14.69 10.95
C LEU A 54 0.33 -14.14 10.06
N PRO A 55 0.29 -12.84 9.77
CA PRO A 55 -0.62 -12.28 8.78
C PRO A 55 -0.40 -12.92 7.40
N ASP A 56 -1.45 -13.45 6.79
CA ASP A 56 -1.36 -14.04 5.45
C ASP A 56 -1.03 -13.00 4.37
N LEU A 57 -1.54 -11.77 4.56
CA LEU A 57 -1.34 -10.63 3.67
C LEU A 57 -0.91 -9.39 4.48
N VAL A 58 0.13 -8.69 4.00
CA VAL A 58 0.61 -7.44 4.59
C VAL A 58 0.74 -6.39 3.49
N GLY A 59 -0.20 -5.45 3.44
CA GLY A 59 -0.10 -4.28 2.59
C GLY A 59 0.85 -3.26 3.20
N LEU A 60 1.75 -2.73 2.40
CA LEU A 60 2.70 -1.70 2.80
C LEU A 60 2.56 -0.47 1.91
N CYS A 61 2.83 0.70 2.45
CA CYS A 61 3.03 1.91 1.67
C CYS A 61 4.25 2.70 2.17
N GLU A 62 4.73 3.61 1.34
CA GLU A 62 5.99 4.36 1.52
C GLU A 62 7.24 3.46 1.45
N VAL A 63 7.21 2.51 0.54
CA VAL A 63 8.34 1.65 0.17
C VAL A 63 8.99 2.24 -1.07
N GLU A 64 10.31 2.32 -1.11
CA GLU A 64 11.01 2.95 -2.23
C GLU A 64 11.03 2.07 -3.48
N ASN A 65 11.52 0.83 -3.36
CA ASN A 65 11.81 -0.01 -4.51
C ASN A 65 11.90 -1.51 -4.17
N ASP A 66 12.15 -2.33 -5.18
CA ASP A 66 12.36 -3.78 -5.02
C ASP A 66 13.56 -4.13 -4.12
N SER A 67 14.61 -3.30 -4.10
CA SER A 67 15.79 -3.58 -3.27
C SER A 67 15.44 -3.57 -1.78
N VAL A 68 14.64 -2.60 -1.33
CA VAL A 68 14.20 -2.54 0.08
C VAL A 68 13.26 -3.68 0.44
N LEU A 69 12.39 -4.11 -0.48
CA LEU A 69 11.50 -5.25 -0.27
C LEU A 69 12.26 -6.58 -0.27
N PHE A 70 13.25 -6.72 -1.13
CA PHE A 70 14.16 -7.86 -1.12
C PHE A 70 14.94 -7.93 0.19
N ASP A 71 15.50 -6.83 0.65
CA ASP A 71 16.21 -6.76 1.91
C ASP A 71 15.30 -7.08 3.09
N LEU A 72 14.07 -6.54 3.11
CA LEU A 72 13.07 -6.83 4.13
C LEU A 72 12.72 -8.32 4.15
N THR A 73 12.43 -8.94 2.99
CA THR A 73 11.90 -10.31 2.94
C THR A 73 12.98 -11.39 2.88
N ARG A 74 14.23 -11.06 2.47
CA ARG A 74 15.29 -12.03 2.23
C ARG A 74 16.53 -11.86 3.11
N ARG A 75 16.77 -10.67 3.66
CA ARG A 75 17.98 -10.36 4.41
C ARG A 75 17.74 -9.92 5.84
N SER A 76 16.58 -9.33 6.14
CA SER A 76 16.20 -8.98 7.51
C SER A 76 15.75 -10.20 8.32
N SER A 77 15.34 -9.99 9.55
CA SER A 77 14.75 -11.02 10.42
C SER A 77 13.50 -11.65 9.83
N LEU A 78 12.79 -10.95 8.93
CA LEU A 78 11.57 -11.43 8.28
C LEU A 78 11.82 -12.62 7.32
N ARG A 79 13.07 -12.83 6.89
CA ARG A 79 13.47 -13.93 5.97
C ARG A 79 13.02 -15.32 6.45
N ALA A 80 13.03 -15.53 7.76
CA ALA A 80 12.64 -16.80 8.37
C ALA A 80 11.15 -17.10 8.22
N LEU A 81 10.34 -16.09 7.94
CA LEU A 81 8.88 -16.18 7.84
C LEU A 81 8.38 -16.46 6.42
N GLY A 82 9.26 -16.49 5.42
CA GLY A 82 8.96 -17.00 4.08
C GLY A 82 8.07 -16.12 3.20
N TYR A 83 7.82 -14.85 3.56
CA TYR A 83 7.00 -13.95 2.74
C TYR A 83 7.55 -13.78 1.32
N ARG A 84 6.65 -13.70 0.35
CA ARG A 84 6.88 -13.17 -0.99
C ARG A 84 6.23 -11.80 -1.11
N TYR A 85 6.56 -11.04 -2.17
CA TYR A 85 5.99 -9.73 -2.38
C TYR A 85 5.69 -9.44 -3.85
N VAL A 86 4.81 -8.47 -4.05
CA VAL A 86 4.60 -7.72 -5.30
C VAL A 86 4.49 -6.23 -4.95
N ALA A 87 4.92 -5.36 -5.85
CA ALA A 87 4.95 -3.92 -5.62
C ALA A 87 4.61 -3.13 -6.88
N THR A 88 4.35 -1.84 -6.74
CA THR A 88 4.25 -0.89 -7.84
C THR A 88 5.58 -0.21 -8.12
N HIS A 89 5.69 0.39 -9.33
CA HIS A 89 6.78 1.27 -9.76
C HIS A 89 6.15 2.56 -10.29
N SER A 90 5.74 3.39 -9.37
CA SER A 90 4.91 4.56 -9.66
C SER A 90 5.71 5.75 -10.18
N PRO A 91 5.08 6.65 -10.95
CA PRO A 91 5.70 7.88 -11.40
C PRO A 91 5.78 8.97 -10.30
N ASP A 92 5.53 8.63 -9.05
CA ASP A 92 5.66 9.56 -7.91
C ASP A 92 7.10 10.06 -7.80
N VAL A 93 7.26 11.38 -7.79
CA VAL A 93 8.59 12.02 -7.77
C VAL A 93 9.36 11.78 -6.48
N ARG A 94 8.67 11.51 -5.37
CA ARG A 94 9.32 11.18 -4.09
C ARG A 94 9.97 9.79 -4.10
N GLY A 95 9.60 8.93 -5.06
CA GLY A 95 10.10 7.56 -5.14
C GLY A 95 9.53 6.65 -4.08
N ILE A 96 8.25 6.79 -3.73
CA ILE A 96 7.55 5.90 -2.81
C ILE A 96 6.43 5.15 -3.50
N ASP A 97 6.29 3.90 -3.15
CA ASP A 97 5.37 2.95 -3.74
C ASP A 97 4.53 2.22 -2.71
N VAL A 98 3.65 1.34 -3.18
CA VAL A 98 2.88 0.39 -2.38
C VAL A 98 3.29 -1.04 -2.70
N ALA A 99 3.18 -1.92 -1.72
CA ALA A 99 3.52 -3.32 -1.87
C ALA A 99 2.54 -4.23 -1.12
N LEU A 100 2.48 -5.49 -1.52
CA LEU A 100 1.80 -6.55 -0.80
C LEU A 100 2.79 -7.67 -0.52
N LEU A 101 3.05 -7.94 0.77
CA LEU A 101 3.68 -9.18 1.18
C LEU A 101 2.59 -10.25 1.35
N TYR A 102 2.89 -11.48 0.99
CA TYR A 102 1.95 -12.59 1.13
C TYR A 102 2.64 -13.89 1.52
N GLN A 103 1.92 -14.75 2.23
CA GLN A 103 2.34 -16.09 2.59
C GLN A 103 1.97 -17.07 1.46
N PRO A 104 2.96 -17.69 0.78
CA PRO A 104 2.68 -18.59 -0.35
C PRO A 104 1.87 -19.83 0.04
N GLY A 105 1.90 -20.20 1.33
CA GLY A 105 1.16 -21.36 1.85
C GLY A 105 -0.33 -21.13 2.02
N SER A 106 -0.77 -19.85 2.11
CA SER A 106 -2.18 -19.49 2.32
C SER A 106 -2.76 -18.59 1.24
N PHE A 107 -1.90 -18.03 0.39
CA PHE A 107 -2.31 -17.17 -0.74
C PHE A 107 -1.51 -17.51 -1.99
N ARG A 108 -2.14 -18.14 -2.96
CA ARG A 108 -1.53 -18.45 -4.27
C ARG A 108 -1.74 -17.29 -5.22
N LEU A 109 -0.67 -16.53 -5.46
CA LEU A 109 -0.70 -15.41 -6.41
C LEU A 109 -1.08 -15.92 -7.82
N LEU A 110 -2.10 -15.33 -8.42
CA LEU A 110 -2.55 -15.61 -9.78
C LEU A 110 -2.17 -14.50 -10.76
N GLU A 111 -2.33 -13.24 -10.34
CA GLU A 111 -2.12 -12.07 -11.18
C GLU A 111 -1.77 -10.85 -10.32
N SER A 112 -0.93 -9.96 -10.82
CA SER A 112 -0.72 -8.64 -10.24
C SER A 112 -0.42 -7.62 -11.33
N HIS A 113 -0.95 -6.41 -11.19
CA HIS A 113 -0.61 -5.28 -12.05
C HIS A 113 -0.85 -3.94 -11.36
N GLU A 114 -0.28 -2.92 -11.95
CA GLU A 114 -0.41 -1.55 -11.49
C GLU A 114 -1.56 -0.84 -12.23
N ILE A 115 -2.29 -0.04 -11.49
CA ILE A 115 -3.38 0.77 -12.04
C ILE A 115 -3.00 2.24 -11.86
N PRO A 116 -2.66 2.93 -12.96
CA PRO A 116 -2.30 4.33 -12.90
C PRO A 116 -3.45 5.21 -12.41
N VAL A 117 -3.14 6.15 -11.53
CA VAL A 117 -4.05 7.25 -11.21
C VAL A 117 -3.88 8.33 -12.28
N PRO A 118 -4.94 8.75 -13.01
CA PRO A 118 -4.85 9.70 -14.12
C PRO A 118 -4.64 11.15 -13.62
N SER A 119 -3.59 11.36 -12.86
CA SER A 119 -3.30 12.62 -12.16
C SER A 119 -2.85 13.73 -13.11
N ALA A 120 -2.01 13.41 -14.09
CA ALA A 120 -1.52 14.38 -15.08
C ALA A 120 -2.64 14.92 -15.96
N GLU A 121 -3.57 14.07 -16.40
CA GLU A 121 -4.75 14.45 -17.19
C GLU A 121 -5.69 15.39 -16.42
N ALA A 122 -5.73 15.24 -15.09
CA ALA A 122 -6.50 16.10 -14.20
C ALA A 122 -5.74 17.37 -13.73
N GLY A 123 -4.53 17.64 -14.27
CA GLY A 123 -3.70 18.77 -13.91
C GLY A 123 -3.01 18.65 -12.54
N PHE A 124 -2.83 17.44 -12.04
CA PHE A 124 -2.06 17.16 -10.83
C PHE A 124 -0.69 16.58 -11.18
N ARG A 125 0.25 16.67 -10.23
CA ARG A 125 1.53 15.96 -10.34
C ARG A 125 1.33 14.44 -10.32
N PRO A 126 2.25 13.65 -10.91
CA PRO A 126 2.20 12.20 -10.82
C PRO A 126 2.14 11.71 -9.36
N THR A 127 1.45 10.60 -9.14
CA THR A 127 1.31 9.98 -7.81
C THR A 127 1.47 8.47 -7.89
N ARG A 128 1.35 7.81 -6.73
CA ARG A 128 1.42 6.35 -6.62
C ARG A 128 0.31 5.69 -7.41
N ASN A 129 0.66 4.62 -8.09
CA ASN A 129 -0.28 3.70 -8.71
C ASN A 129 -1.01 2.89 -7.62
N VAL A 130 -2.16 2.33 -7.96
CA VAL A 130 -2.84 1.35 -7.13
C VAL A 130 -2.30 -0.02 -7.50
N LEU A 131 -1.90 -0.83 -6.52
CA LEU A 131 -1.52 -2.21 -6.73
C LEU A 131 -2.78 -3.08 -6.71
N TYR A 132 -3.06 -3.76 -7.80
CA TYR A 132 -4.06 -4.82 -7.86
C TYR A 132 -3.37 -6.17 -7.79
N VAL A 133 -3.89 -7.05 -6.95
CA VAL A 133 -3.42 -8.43 -6.80
C VAL A 133 -4.61 -9.36 -6.76
N LYS A 134 -4.56 -10.42 -7.56
CA LYS A 134 -5.53 -11.52 -7.57
C LYS A 134 -4.85 -12.79 -7.07
N GLY A 135 -5.46 -13.47 -6.16
CA GLY A 135 -4.94 -14.74 -5.65
C GLY A 135 -6.02 -15.66 -5.14
N GLU A 136 -5.66 -16.91 -4.96
CA GLU A 136 -6.53 -17.94 -4.39
C GLU A 136 -6.14 -18.15 -2.92
N VAL A 137 -7.13 -18.15 -2.05
CA VAL A 137 -6.97 -18.44 -0.62
C VAL A 137 -7.22 -19.93 -0.34
N LEU A 138 -6.92 -20.38 0.90
CA LEU A 138 -7.00 -21.81 1.29
C LEU A 138 -8.38 -22.46 1.04
N SER A 139 -9.46 -21.68 1.06
CA SER A 139 -10.79 -22.20 0.76
C SER A 139 -11.03 -22.50 -0.73
N GLY A 140 -10.08 -22.18 -1.61
CA GLY A 140 -10.24 -22.21 -3.06
C GLY A 140 -10.92 -20.97 -3.65
N ASP A 141 -11.30 -20.02 -2.80
CA ASP A 141 -11.92 -18.77 -3.26
C ASP A 141 -10.89 -17.81 -3.85
N THR A 142 -11.32 -17.05 -4.85
CA THR A 142 -10.53 -15.96 -5.40
C THR A 142 -10.71 -14.70 -4.56
N LEU A 143 -9.59 -14.11 -4.13
CA LEU A 143 -9.54 -12.81 -3.47
C LEU A 143 -8.86 -11.78 -4.36
N HIS A 144 -9.50 -10.63 -4.53
CA HIS A 144 -8.95 -9.45 -5.18
C HIS A 144 -8.49 -8.46 -4.12
N VAL A 145 -7.23 -8.07 -4.16
CA VAL A 145 -6.63 -7.14 -3.19
C VAL A 145 -6.23 -5.86 -3.90
N LEU A 146 -6.67 -4.73 -3.37
CA LEU A 146 -6.29 -3.40 -3.83
C LEU A 146 -5.48 -2.72 -2.73
N VAL A 147 -4.21 -2.43 -3.00
CA VAL A 147 -3.36 -1.67 -2.07
C VAL A 147 -3.15 -0.27 -2.64
N CYS A 148 -3.44 0.75 -1.84
CA CYS A 148 -3.36 2.14 -2.29
C CYS A 148 -2.73 3.06 -1.23
N HIS A 149 -2.13 4.16 -1.70
CA HIS A 149 -1.67 5.25 -0.86
C HIS A 149 -2.12 6.57 -1.50
N LEU A 150 -3.20 7.12 -1.00
CA LEU A 150 -3.80 8.33 -1.57
C LEU A 150 -2.95 9.58 -1.29
N PRO A 151 -3.07 10.64 -2.11
CA PRO A 151 -2.34 11.89 -1.90
C PRO A 151 -2.54 12.48 -0.50
N SER A 152 -1.43 12.91 0.13
CA SER A 152 -1.43 13.43 1.49
C SER A 152 -2.25 14.73 1.64
N ARG A 153 -2.55 15.09 2.90
CA ARG A 153 -3.25 16.33 3.25
C ARG A 153 -2.35 17.57 3.25
N LEU A 154 -1.06 17.43 2.91
CA LEU A 154 -0.13 18.55 2.89
C LEU A 154 -0.72 19.73 2.10
N GLY A 155 -0.78 20.90 2.77
CA GLY A 155 -1.42 22.08 2.23
C GLY A 155 -2.93 22.19 2.47
N ALA A 156 -3.60 21.23 3.16
CA ALA A 156 -5.01 21.22 3.62
C ALA A 156 -6.00 21.93 2.67
N THR A 157 -5.72 21.92 1.38
CA THR A 157 -6.40 22.75 0.40
C THR A 157 -7.54 21.98 -0.29
N ARG A 158 -8.44 22.72 -0.87
CA ARG A 158 -9.45 22.21 -1.80
C ARG A 158 -8.81 21.35 -2.91
N VAL A 159 -7.59 21.70 -3.32
CA VAL A 159 -6.81 20.99 -4.35
C VAL A 159 -6.39 19.61 -3.86
N SER A 160 -5.78 19.48 -2.68
CA SER A 160 -5.35 18.18 -2.15
C SER A 160 -6.52 17.21 -1.92
N ARG A 161 -7.71 17.74 -1.55
CA ARG A 161 -8.93 16.94 -1.47
C ARG A 161 -9.38 16.42 -2.83
N ARG A 162 -9.40 17.28 -3.85
CA ARG A 162 -9.78 16.86 -5.21
C ARG A 162 -8.85 15.78 -5.73
N TYR A 163 -7.58 15.89 -5.42
CA TYR A 163 -6.58 14.92 -5.82
C TYR A 163 -6.79 13.56 -5.12
N ARG A 164 -7.06 13.54 -3.80
CA ARG A 164 -7.46 12.31 -3.09
C ARG A 164 -8.74 11.71 -3.66
N MET A 165 -9.74 12.52 -3.95
CA MET A 165 -10.99 12.07 -4.56
C MET A 165 -10.76 11.41 -5.91
N LEU A 166 -9.87 11.94 -6.75
CA LEU A 166 -9.50 11.32 -8.02
C LEU A 166 -8.90 9.93 -7.80
N ALA A 167 -7.90 9.81 -6.93
CA ALA A 167 -7.26 8.54 -6.62
C ALA A 167 -8.26 7.53 -6.01
N ALA A 168 -9.11 7.96 -5.09
CA ALA A 168 -10.15 7.11 -4.51
C ALA A 168 -11.15 6.59 -5.56
N ARG A 169 -11.55 7.44 -6.50
CA ARG A 169 -12.43 7.05 -7.61
C ARG A 169 -11.76 6.05 -8.56
N THR A 170 -10.45 6.13 -8.74
CA THR A 170 -9.68 5.13 -9.50
C THR A 170 -9.78 3.77 -8.82
N VAL A 171 -9.53 3.70 -7.51
CA VAL A 171 -9.69 2.43 -6.73
C VAL A 171 -11.13 1.91 -6.85
N ARG A 172 -12.12 2.80 -6.70
CA ARG A 172 -13.54 2.45 -6.79
C ARG A 172 -13.91 1.89 -8.16
N ALA A 173 -13.45 2.50 -9.24
CA ALA A 173 -13.76 2.08 -10.61
C ALA A 173 -13.25 0.65 -10.88
N VAL A 174 -12.07 0.29 -10.33
CA VAL A 174 -11.56 -1.08 -10.42
C VAL A 174 -12.46 -2.06 -9.69
N ALA A 175 -12.85 -1.74 -8.46
CA ALA A 175 -13.73 -2.60 -7.68
C ALA A 175 -15.11 -2.77 -8.34
N ASP A 176 -15.67 -1.70 -8.89
CA ASP A 176 -16.94 -1.76 -9.63
C ASP A 176 -16.83 -2.64 -10.89
N SER A 177 -15.70 -2.54 -11.61
CA SER A 177 -15.42 -3.40 -12.78
C SER A 177 -15.34 -4.88 -12.40
N LEU A 178 -14.65 -5.20 -11.30
CA LEU A 178 -14.54 -6.56 -10.78
C LEU A 178 -15.93 -7.14 -10.43
N ARG A 179 -16.79 -6.35 -9.76
CA ARG A 179 -18.14 -6.78 -9.41
C ARG A 179 -19.07 -6.91 -10.62
N THR A 180 -18.86 -6.08 -11.64
CA THR A 180 -19.60 -6.22 -12.89
C THR A 180 -19.23 -7.52 -13.61
N ALA A 181 -17.95 -7.90 -13.56
CA ALA A 181 -17.47 -9.16 -14.15
C ALA A 181 -17.87 -10.39 -13.34
N THR A 182 -17.93 -10.27 -12.00
CA THR A 182 -18.25 -11.36 -11.08
C THR A 182 -19.01 -10.77 -9.89
N SER A 183 -20.33 -11.03 -9.84
CA SER A 183 -21.24 -10.39 -8.87
C SER A 183 -20.87 -10.64 -7.39
N ASP A 184 -20.26 -11.80 -7.10
CA ASP A 184 -19.81 -12.23 -5.78
C ASP A 184 -18.30 -12.05 -5.59
N ALA A 185 -17.63 -11.20 -6.39
CA ALA A 185 -16.22 -10.92 -6.29
C ALA A 185 -15.83 -10.49 -4.86
N ARG A 186 -14.91 -11.23 -4.24
CA ARG A 186 -14.38 -10.92 -2.92
C ARG A 186 -13.25 -9.92 -3.07
N ILE A 187 -13.46 -8.70 -2.60
CA ILE A 187 -12.54 -7.57 -2.79
C ILE A 187 -12.11 -7.02 -1.44
N LEU A 188 -10.81 -6.96 -1.22
CA LEU A 188 -10.18 -6.34 -0.07
C LEU A 188 -9.49 -5.04 -0.50
N TRP A 189 -9.91 -3.92 0.10
CA TRP A 189 -9.20 -2.65 -0.04
C TRP A 189 -8.36 -2.42 1.20
N MET A 190 -7.09 -2.10 1.02
CA MET A 190 -6.22 -1.70 2.10
C MET A 190 -5.31 -0.55 1.64
N GLY A 191 -4.94 0.34 2.56
CA GLY A 191 -4.10 1.46 2.19
C GLY A 191 -4.12 2.60 3.19
N ASP A 192 -3.25 3.57 2.94
CA ASP A 192 -3.32 4.88 3.58
C ASP A 192 -4.19 5.81 2.73
N PHE A 193 -5.40 6.02 3.16
CA PHE A 193 -6.36 6.88 2.45
C PHE A 193 -6.10 8.37 2.69
N ASN A 194 -5.20 8.74 3.60
CA ASN A 194 -4.95 10.14 3.98
C ASN A 194 -6.24 10.93 4.24
N ALA A 195 -7.24 10.25 4.76
CA ALA A 195 -8.58 10.78 4.98
C ALA A 195 -9.19 10.17 6.25
N ASP A 196 -9.86 10.98 7.05
CA ASP A 196 -10.66 10.47 8.17
C ASP A 196 -11.97 9.89 7.65
N VAL A 197 -12.60 9.03 8.43
CA VAL A 197 -13.91 8.42 8.11
C VAL A 197 -15.00 9.48 7.82
N GLU A 198 -14.83 10.68 8.38
CA GLU A 198 -15.70 11.83 8.16
C GLU A 198 -15.42 12.59 6.85
N ASP A 199 -14.28 12.33 6.18
CA ASP A 199 -13.92 12.99 4.93
C ASP A 199 -14.85 12.55 3.79
N ARG A 200 -15.04 13.44 2.82
CA ARG A 200 -15.81 13.19 1.61
C ARG A 200 -15.29 11.98 0.81
N VAL A 201 -14.00 11.67 0.89
CA VAL A 201 -13.42 10.46 0.27
C VAL A 201 -14.16 9.22 0.76
N PHE A 202 -14.35 9.07 2.07
CA PHE A 202 -15.08 7.94 2.63
C PHE A 202 -16.58 8.05 2.37
N ARG A 203 -17.18 9.21 2.61
CA ARG A 203 -18.63 9.40 2.48
C ARG A 203 -19.16 9.23 1.06
N GLU A 204 -18.42 9.72 0.06
CA GLU A 204 -18.88 9.77 -1.33
C GLU A 204 -18.34 8.62 -2.19
N VAL A 205 -17.20 8.04 -1.83
CA VAL A 205 -16.52 7.05 -2.67
C VAL A 205 -16.43 5.69 -1.97
N VAL A 206 -15.86 5.63 -0.77
CA VAL A 206 -15.57 4.36 -0.10
C VAL A 206 -16.84 3.77 0.52
N PHE A 207 -17.52 4.49 1.39
CA PHE A 207 -18.72 3.97 2.10
C PHE A 207 -19.88 3.58 1.19
N PRO A 208 -20.22 4.30 0.12
CA PRO A 208 -21.28 3.83 -0.78
C PRO A 208 -21.02 2.44 -1.35
N TYR A 209 -19.74 2.07 -1.53
CA TYR A 209 -19.37 0.72 -1.97
C TYR A 209 -19.69 -0.34 -0.91
N PHE A 210 -19.52 -0.04 0.38
CA PHE A 210 -19.73 -0.96 1.49
C PHE A 210 -21.14 -0.93 2.09
N ARG A 211 -22.06 -0.10 1.58
CA ARG A 211 -23.45 -0.04 2.06
C ARG A 211 -24.35 -1.11 1.48
N GLU A 212 -23.87 -1.88 0.53
CA GLU A 212 -24.63 -3.01 0.01
C GLU A 212 -24.68 -4.16 1.04
N PRO A 213 -25.80 -4.92 1.10
CA PRO A 213 -25.96 -6.02 2.05
C PRO A 213 -24.79 -7.02 1.94
N GLY A 214 -24.16 -7.33 3.06
CA GLY A 214 -23.05 -8.30 3.15
C GLY A 214 -21.64 -7.69 3.14
N LEU A 215 -21.48 -6.39 3.01
CA LEU A 215 -20.17 -5.72 3.09
C LEU A 215 -20.03 -4.95 4.40
N SER A 216 -18.94 -5.18 5.12
CA SER A 216 -18.60 -4.44 6.35
C SER A 216 -17.29 -3.67 6.15
N PRO A 217 -17.28 -2.34 6.37
CA PRO A 217 -16.03 -1.60 6.43
C PRO A 217 -15.34 -1.91 7.76
N PHE A 218 -14.26 -2.68 7.73
CA PHE A 218 -13.30 -2.74 8.84
C PHE A 218 -12.39 -1.51 8.74
N CYS A 219 -12.76 -0.42 9.41
CA CYS A 219 -11.83 0.64 9.73
C CYS A 219 -11.16 0.25 11.05
N ALA A 220 -9.91 -0.20 11.01
CA ALA A 220 -9.08 -0.18 12.20
C ALA A 220 -8.85 1.29 12.54
N ASP A 221 -9.39 1.76 13.64
CA ASP A 221 -9.04 3.07 14.20
C ASP A 221 -7.53 3.07 14.38
N GLY A 222 -6.86 3.99 13.67
CA GLY A 222 -5.42 4.07 13.69
C GLY A 222 -4.93 4.23 15.11
N VAL A 223 -4.16 3.27 15.58
CA VAL A 223 -3.33 3.42 16.76
C VAL A 223 -2.36 4.57 16.45
N LYS A 224 -2.68 5.75 16.99
CA LYS A 224 -1.73 6.86 17.04
C LYS A 224 -0.66 6.44 18.04
N GLY A 225 0.50 6.03 17.50
CA GLY A 225 1.75 5.89 18.25
C GLY A 225 2.51 7.20 18.26
#